data_1d72301a8f6efb3f2b756376f1f1de71
#
_entry.id   1d72301a8f6efb3f2b756376f1f1de71
#
_cell.length_a   1.000
_cell.length_b   1.000
_cell.length_c   1.000
_cell.angle_alpha   90.00
_cell.angle_beta   90.00
_cell.angle_gamma   90.00
#
_symmetry.space_group_name_H-M   'P 1'
#
loop_
_entity.id
_entity.type
_entity.pdbx_description
1 polymer ?
#
loop_
_entity_poly.entity_id
_entity_poly.type
_entity_poly.pdbx_seq_one_letter_code
_entity_poly.pdbx_strand_id
1 'polypeptide(L)'
;MAKKVVVLGGSFGGLTAAIAIKHELEHDVDVTVIGASDRFLFNPSLIWLPFGKRKAKDITFKLAPTFDKNGVEFVHAAATGIDPIAQTVAVGDASYDYDYLVIATGYRNNFSIIPGLGPDGYANTITTLEDATLAGENWKRFIDKPGPVVIGATQGAGCFGAAYEFLFNMSYQLKKHKIKDRAPLTYVTSEPFLGHFGIGGLPHGEQLLGMFLKKEKIEAVTNATMEYVDKDHVKLTDGTELPYAYSMIIPPFVGQDFLKSTGMADDKGYIKVLDTYQTPQYSNIYAVGIAAAVDVPWQTAVPVGIPKTGFPTEQMAHVAAKNIVSQIRGEVPQDHKEFADIKGDLCNGRRXQRCDDPRRQDVATPXARSLGPRSTESRHEGRIREVLLWKMKKGHVGLP
;
A
#
# COMPACT_ATOMS: atom_id res chain seq x y z
N MET A 1 21.73 30.10 -3.84
CA MET A 1 20.32 29.92 -4.15
C MET A 1 19.83 28.68 -3.44
N ALA A 2 18.60 28.69 -2.95
CA ALA A 2 17.96 27.50 -2.35
C ALA A 2 17.93 26.33 -3.36
N LYS A 3 18.18 25.14 -2.91
CA LYS A 3 18.09 23.95 -3.76
C LYS A 3 16.64 23.61 -4.05
N LYS A 4 16.34 23.20 -5.27
CA LYS A 4 14.98 22.81 -5.70
C LYS A 4 14.78 21.31 -5.54
N VAL A 5 13.81 20.91 -4.73
CA VAL A 5 13.42 19.51 -4.59
C VAL A 5 12.00 19.35 -5.11
N VAL A 6 11.83 18.51 -6.14
CA VAL A 6 10.51 18.16 -6.67
C VAL A 6 10.15 16.76 -6.16
N VAL A 7 8.90 16.61 -5.67
CA VAL A 7 8.37 15.34 -5.16
C VAL A 7 7.12 14.99 -5.97
N LEU A 8 7.11 13.84 -6.63
CA LEU A 8 5.96 13.37 -7.41
C LEU A 8 5.08 12.45 -6.58
N GLY A 9 3.89 12.94 -6.21
CA GLY A 9 2.90 12.23 -5.40
C GLY A 9 2.80 12.78 -3.98
N GLY A 10 1.58 13.02 -3.51
CA GLY A 10 1.28 13.61 -2.19
C GLY A 10 0.77 12.63 -1.14
N SER A 11 0.92 11.30 -1.38
CA SER A 11 0.48 10.30 -0.42
C SER A 11 1.60 9.98 0.59
N PHE A 12 1.57 8.81 1.25
CA PHE A 12 2.47 8.44 2.34
C PHE A 12 3.94 8.78 2.06
N GLY A 13 4.48 8.33 0.93
CA GLY A 13 5.89 8.52 0.62
C GLY A 13 6.26 9.97 0.33
N GLY A 14 5.51 10.61 -0.57
CA GLY A 14 5.81 11.97 -0.97
C GLY A 14 5.57 12.99 0.13
N LEU A 15 4.47 12.83 0.89
CA LEU A 15 4.18 13.71 2.03
C LEU A 15 5.30 13.61 3.07
N THR A 16 5.71 12.38 3.41
CA THR A 16 6.79 12.15 4.39
C THR A 16 8.11 12.74 3.90
N ALA A 17 8.52 12.44 2.66
CA ALA A 17 9.79 12.93 2.12
C ALA A 17 9.82 14.46 2.05
N ALA A 18 8.76 15.08 1.48
CA ALA A 18 8.70 16.53 1.29
C ALA A 18 8.80 17.29 2.61
N ILE A 19 8.00 16.87 3.62
CA ILE A 19 7.99 17.55 4.92
C ILE A 19 9.29 17.29 5.69
N ALA A 20 9.84 16.07 5.63
CA ALA A 20 11.11 15.76 6.30
C ALA A 20 12.25 16.60 5.73
N ILE A 21 12.36 16.72 4.41
CA ILE A 21 13.39 17.55 3.74
C ILE A 21 13.23 19.02 4.15
N LYS A 22 11.99 19.54 4.07
CA LYS A 22 11.71 20.95 4.38
C LYS A 22 12.02 21.28 5.85
N HIS A 23 11.70 20.39 6.80
CA HIS A 23 11.99 20.58 8.22
C HIS A 23 13.49 20.60 8.53
N GLU A 24 14.29 19.80 7.81
CA GLU A 24 15.73 19.69 8.05
C GLU A 24 16.53 20.84 7.43
N LEU A 25 16.05 21.41 6.34
CA LEU A 25 16.80 22.40 5.55
C LEU A 25 16.14 23.80 5.56
N GLU A 26 14.91 23.90 6.01
CA GLU A 26 14.17 25.18 6.16
C GLU A 26 14.28 26.10 4.93
N HIS A 27 15.07 27.16 5.03
CA HIS A 27 15.21 28.19 3.97
C HIS A 27 16.24 27.80 2.90
N ASP A 28 17.04 26.77 3.13
CA ASP A 28 18.07 26.31 2.17
C ASP A 28 17.48 25.48 1.03
N VAL A 29 16.18 25.17 1.09
CA VAL A 29 15.51 24.33 0.11
C VAL A 29 14.12 24.88 -0.25
N ASP A 30 13.79 24.81 -1.54
CA ASP A 30 12.44 24.99 -2.07
C ASP A 30 11.89 23.62 -2.43
N VAL A 31 10.82 23.20 -1.76
CA VAL A 31 10.21 21.89 -1.97
C VAL A 31 8.84 22.06 -2.64
N THR A 32 8.68 21.46 -3.81
CA THR A 32 7.40 21.43 -4.57
C THR A 32 6.90 20.00 -4.69
N VAL A 33 5.68 19.75 -4.22
CA VAL A 33 5.01 18.45 -4.39
C VAL A 33 4.02 18.57 -5.55
N ILE A 34 4.14 17.70 -6.54
CA ILE A 34 3.23 17.60 -7.69
C ILE A 34 2.38 16.34 -7.50
N GLY A 35 1.07 16.50 -7.32
CA GLY A 35 0.17 15.39 -7.03
C GLY A 35 -1.09 15.36 -7.88
N ALA A 36 -1.38 14.22 -8.50
CA ALA A 36 -2.59 14.04 -9.33
C ALA A 36 -3.90 14.09 -8.53
N SER A 37 -3.84 13.96 -7.20
CA SER A 37 -5.00 14.10 -6.31
C SER A 37 -4.76 15.26 -5.35
N ASP A 38 -5.80 16.06 -5.10
CA ASP A 38 -5.78 17.13 -4.09
C ASP A 38 -5.95 16.58 -2.66
N ARG A 39 -6.18 15.26 -2.52
CA ARG A 39 -6.51 14.64 -1.23
C ARG A 39 -5.54 13.53 -0.89
N PHE A 40 -5.18 13.49 0.38
CA PHE A 40 -4.58 12.30 1.00
C PHE A 40 -5.69 11.26 1.21
N LEU A 41 -5.38 10.00 0.91
CA LEU A 41 -6.26 8.86 1.19
C LEU A 41 -5.52 7.90 2.14
N PHE A 42 -6.17 7.57 3.25
CA PHE A 42 -5.66 6.58 4.20
C PHE A 42 -6.07 5.17 3.74
N ASN A 43 -5.32 4.63 2.78
CA ASN A 43 -5.60 3.35 2.12
C ASN A 43 -5.88 2.18 3.09
N PRO A 44 -5.18 2.05 4.25
CA PRO A 44 -5.48 0.92 5.14
C PRO A 44 -6.93 0.84 5.64
N SER A 45 -7.68 1.94 5.57
CA SER A 45 -9.09 1.95 5.99
C SER A 45 -10.08 1.61 4.87
N LEU A 46 -9.61 1.42 3.64
CA LEU A 46 -10.49 1.06 2.51
C LEU A 46 -11.23 -0.26 2.73
N ILE A 47 -10.62 -1.21 3.44
CA ILE A 47 -11.22 -2.50 3.79
C ILE A 47 -12.51 -2.35 4.63
N TRP A 48 -12.69 -1.22 5.32
CA TRP A 48 -13.84 -0.97 6.20
C TRP A 48 -14.99 -0.24 5.49
N LEU A 49 -14.66 0.40 4.36
CA LEU A 49 -15.61 1.25 3.63
C LEU A 49 -16.82 0.45 3.10
N PRO A 50 -16.62 -0.74 2.45
CA PRO A 50 -17.73 -1.50 1.91
C PRO A 50 -18.79 -1.89 2.94
N PHE A 51 -18.38 -2.06 4.19
CA PHE A 51 -19.27 -2.47 5.28
C PHE A 51 -19.86 -1.28 6.05
N GLY A 52 -19.68 -0.04 5.55
CA GLY A 52 -20.21 1.16 6.19
C GLY A 52 -19.53 1.53 7.52
N LYS A 53 -18.37 0.92 7.83
CA LYS A 53 -17.60 1.19 9.05
C LYS A 53 -16.80 2.49 8.95
N ARG A 54 -16.60 2.99 7.75
CA ARG A 54 -15.92 4.25 7.44
C ARG A 54 -16.68 4.96 6.32
N LYS A 55 -16.55 6.27 6.29
CA LYS A 55 -17.00 7.11 5.17
C LYS A 55 -15.76 7.75 4.55
N ALA A 56 -15.84 8.16 3.29
CA ALA A 56 -14.73 8.81 2.59
C ALA A 56 -14.11 9.97 3.41
N LYS A 57 -14.95 10.80 4.00
CA LYS A 57 -14.50 11.95 4.82
C LYS A 57 -13.71 11.55 6.07
N ASP A 58 -13.87 10.32 6.57
CA ASP A 58 -13.20 9.84 7.77
C ASP A 58 -11.78 9.35 7.48
N ILE A 59 -11.46 9.14 6.19
CA ILE A 59 -10.19 8.55 5.74
C ILE A 59 -9.48 9.42 4.69
N THR A 60 -9.98 10.62 4.43
CA THR A 60 -9.34 11.57 3.51
C THR A 60 -9.20 12.96 4.12
N PHE A 61 -8.21 13.73 3.65
CA PHE A 61 -8.10 15.16 3.95
C PHE A 61 -7.44 15.88 2.75
N LYS A 62 -7.61 17.20 2.68
CA LYS A 62 -6.99 18.01 1.61
C LYS A 62 -5.50 18.17 1.86
N LEU A 63 -4.69 17.99 0.82
CA LEU A 63 -3.22 18.06 0.90
C LEU A 63 -2.71 19.50 1.02
N ALA A 64 -3.26 20.43 0.26
CA ALA A 64 -2.75 21.80 0.20
C ALA A 64 -2.58 22.45 1.58
N PRO A 65 -3.57 22.41 2.50
CA PRO A 65 -3.38 23.03 3.83
C PRO A 65 -2.27 22.37 4.67
N THR A 66 -2.02 21.07 4.46
CA THR A 66 -0.94 20.37 5.16
C THR A 66 0.42 20.81 4.63
N PHE A 67 0.57 20.86 3.33
CA PHE A 67 1.82 21.28 2.70
C PHE A 67 2.12 22.77 2.99
N ASP A 68 1.14 23.65 2.80
CA ASP A 68 1.26 25.08 3.06
C ASP A 68 1.74 25.36 4.49
N LYS A 69 1.14 24.71 5.48
CA LYS A 69 1.53 24.84 6.90
C LYS A 69 2.98 24.44 7.16
N ASN A 70 3.52 23.52 6.34
CA ASN A 70 4.90 23.02 6.49
C ASN A 70 5.87 23.69 5.51
N GLY A 71 5.47 24.78 4.84
CA GLY A 71 6.34 25.53 3.93
C GLY A 71 6.68 24.80 2.64
N VAL A 72 5.82 23.89 2.20
CA VAL A 72 5.97 23.09 0.98
C VAL A 72 4.95 23.57 -0.05
N GLU A 73 5.38 23.86 -1.27
CA GLU A 73 4.48 24.18 -2.37
C GLU A 73 3.75 22.94 -2.84
N PHE A 74 2.44 23.04 -3.10
CA PHE A 74 1.64 21.93 -3.62
C PHE A 74 0.99 22.29 -4.95
N VAL A 75 1.32 21.53 -5.98
CA VAL A 75 0.75 21.65 -7.33
C VAL A 75 -0.21 20.48 -7.57
N HIS A 76 -1.50 20.76 -7.65
CA HIS A 76 -2.52 19.75 -7.95
C HIS A 76 -2.55 19.50 -9.46
N ALA A 77 -1.72 18.60 -9.93
CA ALA A 77 -1.61 18.22 -11.35
C ALA A 77 -0.91 16.87 -11.48
N ALA A 78 -1.12 16.21 -12.61
CA ALA A 78 -0.45 14.95 -12.93
C ALA A 78 0.86 15.24 -13.68
N ALA A 79 1.97 14.67 -13.21
CA ALA A 79 3.21 14.64 -13.97
C ALA A 79 3.03 13.73 -15.20
N THR A 80 3.55 14.18 -16.34
CA THR A 80 3.41 13.47 -17.63
C THR A 80 4.75 12.99 -18.20
N GLY A 81 5.87 13.49 -17.64
CA GLY A 81 7.20 13.09 -18.10
C GLY A 81 8.29 13.55 -17.14
N ILE A 82 9.42 12.92 -17.23
CA ILE A 82 10.65 13.30 -16.52
C ILE A 82 11.78 13.28 -17.54
N ASP A 83 12.52 14.36 -17.63
CA ASP A 83 13.82 14.40 -18.33
C ASP A 83 14.92 14.42 -17.27
N PRO A 84 15.58 13.28 -17.03
CA PRO A 84 16.62 13.23 -16.00
C PRO A 84 17.91 13.94 -16.38
N ILE A 85 18.14 14.19 -17.68
CA ILE A 85 19.34 14.89 -18.17
C ILE A 85 19.13 16.42 -18.03
N ALA A 86 17.97 16.92 -18.49
CA ALA A 86 17.61 18.32 -18.35
C ALA A 86 17.20 18.67 -16.89
N GLN A 87 16.98 17.66 -16.06
CA GLN A 87 16.52 17.78 -14.68
C GLN A 87 15.17 18.52 -14.60
N THR A 88 14.20 18.08 -15.41
CA THR A 88 12.86 18.68 -15.46
C THR A 88 11.77 17.64 -15.35
N VAL A 89 10.62 18.08 -14.81
CA VAL A 89 9.39 17.30 -14.75
C VAL A 89 8.33 18.04 -15.58
N ALA A 90 7.73 17.35 -16.52
CA ALA A 90 6.64 17.87 -17.37
C ALA A 90 5.29 17.69 -16.65
N VAL A 91 4.45 18.74 -16.68
CA VAL A 91 3.11 18.79 -16.06
C VAL A 91 2.19 19.55 -17.01
N GLY A 92 1.48 18.87 -17.88
CA GLY A 92 0.73 19.53 -18.96
C GLY A 92 1.70 20.33 -19.84
N ASP A 93 1.44 21.63 -19.98
CA ASP A 93 2.31 22.56 -20.75
C ASP A 93 3.40 23.21 -19.88
N ALA A 94 3.41 22.94 -18.58
CA ALA A 94 4.42 23.48 -17.64
C ALA A 94 5.59 22.52 -17.44
N SER A 95 6.73 23.09 -17.05
CA SER A 95 7.91 22.32 -16.69
C SER A 95 8.46 22.81 -15.36
N TYR A 96 8.90 21.88 -14.50
CA TYR A 96 9.46 22.15 -13.18
C TYR A 96 10.89 21.65 -13.13
N ASP A 97 11.84 22.58 -12.96
CA ASP A 97 13.26 22.25 -12.79
C ASP A 97 13.49 21.69 -11.38
N TYR A 98 14.45 20.79 -11.25
CA TYR A 98 14.86 20.27 -9.95
C TYR A 98 16.37 20.07 -9.83
N ASP A 99 16.91 20.29 -8.62
CA ASP A 99 18.22 19.77 -8.24
C ASP A 99 18.09 18.31 -7.77
N TYR A 100 16.99 17.98 -7.06
CA TYR A 100 16.66 16.63 -6.55
C TYR A 100 15.22 16.26 -6.86
N LEU A 101 15.02 14.99 -7.16
CA LEU A 101 13.68 14.46 -7.49
C LEU A 101 13.36 13.25 -6.61
N VAL A 102 12.13 13.23 -6.05
CA VAL A 102 11.60 12.06 -5.34
C VAL A 102 10.37 11.53 -6.09
N ILE A 103 10.44 10.32 -6.59
CA ILE A 103 9.35 9.66 -7.30
C ILE A 103 8.55 8.82 -6.28
N ALA A 104 7.37 9.31 -5.90
CA ALA A 104 6.47 8.68 -4.92
C ALA A 104 5.06 8.52 -5.53
N THR A 105 5.00 8.21 -6.82
CA THR A 105 3.77 8.20 -7.63
C THR A 105 2.84 7.00 -7.37
N GLY A 106 3.25 6.08 -6.50
CA GLY A 106 2.44 4.92 -6.13
C GLY A 106 2.28 3.92 -7.28
N TYR A 107 1.03 3.51 -7.55
CA TYR A 107 0.73 2.40 -8.46
C TYR A 107 -0.56 2.66 -9.23
N ARG A 108 -0.76 1.82 -10.26
CA ARG A 108 -2.04 1.60 -10.92
C ARG A 108 -2.42 0.12 -10.79
N ASN A 109 -3.69 -0.17 -10.75
CA ASN A 109 -4.18 -1.55 -10.82
C ASN A 109 -3.95 -2.10 -12.24
N ASN A 110 -3.52 -3.35 -12.33
CA ASN A 110 -3.36 -4.02 -13.61
C ASN A 110 -4.43 -5.11 -13.77
N PHE A 111 -5.63 -4.69 -14.11
CA PHE A 111 -6.75 -5.63 -14.32
C PHE A 111 -6.61 -6.42 -15.62
N SER A 112 -5.89 -5.90 -16.61
CA SER A 112 -5.84 -6.47 -17.98
C SER A 112 -5.18 -7.84 -18.07
N ILE A 113 -4.41 -8.24 -17.05
CA ILE A 113 -3.72 -9.55 -17.10
C ILE A 113 -4.63 -10.74 -16.85
N ILE A 114 -5.83 -10.50 -16.32
CA ILE A 114 -6.81 -11.57 -16.03
C ILE A 114 -8.16 -11.11 -16.62
N PRO A 115 -8.64 -11.74 -17.70
CA PRO A 115 -9.92 -11.36 -18.27
C PRO A 115 -11.04 -11.35 -17.24
N GLY A 116 -11.84 -10.31 -17.21
CA GLY A 116 -12.97 -10.14 -16.30
C GLY A 116 -12.62 -9.68 -14.88
N LEU A 117 -11.33 -9.47 -14.58
CA LEU A 117 -10.90 -8.96 -13.27
C LEU A 117 -11.24 -7.46 -13.14
N GLY A 118 -11.59 -7.04 -11.95
CA GLY A 118 -11.79 -5.64 -11.60
C GLY A 118 -13.23 -5.15 -11.71
N PRO A 119 -13.47 -3.89 -11.32
CA PRO A 119 -14.82 -3.34 -11.19
C PRO A 119 -15.56 -3.14 -12.53
N ASP A 120 -14.83 -2.95 -13.62
CA ASP A 120 -15.41 -2.90 -14.97
C ASP A 120 -15.66 -4.30 -15.55
N GLY A 121 -15.17 -5.33 -14.88
CA GLY A 121 -15.42 -6.74 -15.17
C GLY A 121 -16.44 -7.31 -14.19
N TYR A 122 -16.04 -8.34 -13.46
CA TYR A 122 -16.94 -9.09 -12.60
C TYR A 122 -16.51 -9.14 -11.13
N ALA A 123 -15.31 -8.65 -10.79
CA ALA A 123 -14.77 -8.75 -9.43
C ALA A 123 -14.67 -7.38 -8.76
N ASN A 124 -15.10 -7.28 -7.52
CA ASN A 124 -14.80 -6.09 -6.70
C ASN A 124 -13.32 -6.07 -6.33
N THR A 125 -12.83 -4.87 -6.07
CA THR A 125 -11.56 -4.65 -5.38
C THR A 125 -11.72 -3.50 -4.38
N ILE A 126 -10.67 -3.22 -3.59
CA ILE A 126 -10.71 -2.19 -2.56
C ILE A 126 -9.43 -1.34 -2.58
N THR A 127 -8.80 -1.22 -3.73
CA THR A 127 -7.49 -0.57 -3.85
C THR A 127 -7.58 0.94 -4.05
N THR A 128 -8.77 1.43 -4.44
CA THR A 128 -9.07 2.87 -4.52
C THR A 128 -10.32 3.20 -3.72
N LEU A 129 -10.59 4.48 -3.52
CA LEU A 129 -11.80 4.95 -2.84
C LEU A 129 -13.06 4.60 -3.64
N GLU A 130 -12.98 4.75 -4.95
CA GLU A 130 -14.05 4.47 -5.90
C GLU A 130 -14.39 2.97 -5.89
N ASP A 131 -13.35 2.13 -6.02
CA ASP A 131 -13.51 0.65 -6.00
C ASP A 131 -14.14 0.19 -4.69
N ALA A 132 -13.64 0.68 -3.56
CA ALA A 132 -14.16 0.30 -2.24
C ALA A 132 -15.61 0.77 -2.03
N THR A 133 -15.97 1.92 -2.62
CA THR A 133 -17.35 2.42 -2.60
C THR A 133 -18.27 1.49 -3.41
N LEU A 134 -17.86 1.15 -4.62
CA LEU A 134 -18.60 0.20 -5.48
C LEU A 134 -18.74 -1.18 -4.82
N ALA A 135 -17.64 -1.68 -4.22
CA ALA A 135 -17.69 -2.94 -3.45
C ALA A 135 -18.74 -2.88 -2.34
N GLY A 136 -18.93 -1.71 -1.74
CA GLY A 136 -19.96 -1.48 -0.71
C GLY A 136 -21.38 -1.47 -1.26
N GLU A 137 -21.58 -0.96 -2.46
CA GLU A 137 -22.88 -1.03 -3.15
C GLU A 137 -23.22 -2.48 -3.50
N ASN A 138 -22.24 -3.22 -4.00
CA ASN A 138 -22.41 -4.65 -4.32
C ASN A 138 -22.63 -5.46 -3.04
N TRP A 139 -21.99 -5.11 -1.92
CA TRP A 139 -22.26 -5.74 -0.62
C TRP A 139 -23.71 -5.58 -0.20
N LYS A 140 -24.32 -4.40 -0.38
CA LYS A 140 -25.74 -4.16 -0.05
C LYS A 140 -26.66 -5.06 -0.88
N ARG A 141 -26.38 -5.21 -2.18
CA ARG A 141 -27.16 -6.13 -3.04
C ARG A 141 -26.99 -7.59 -2.63
N PHE A 142 -25.76 -7.95 -2.27
CA PHE A 142 -25.42 -9.32 -1.88
C PHE A 142 -26.16 -9.79 -0.63
N ILE A 143 -26.33 -8.94 0.40
CA ILE A 143 -27.02 -9.35 1.64
C ILE A 143 -28.49 -9.72 1.40
N ASP A 144 -29.13 -9.20 0.36
CA ASP A 144 -30.50 -9.55 -0.01
C ASP A 144 -30.58 -10.93 -0.67
N LYS A 145 -29.55 -11.31 -1.42
CA LYS A 145 -29.47 -12.60 -2.12
C LYS A 145 -28.08 -13.22 -1.91
N PRO A 146 -27.82 -13.74 -0.71
CA PRO A 146 -26.48 -14.28 -0.41
C PRO A 146 -26.20 -15.60 -1.13
N GLY A 147 -24.94 -15.83 -1.44
CA GLY A 147 -24.41 -17.02 -2.09
C GLY A 147 -22.93 -17.18 -1.76
N PRO A 148 -22.19 -18.04 -2.47
CA PRO A 148 -20.77 -18.22 -2.21
C PRO A 148 -19.98 -16.91 -2.34
N VAL A 149 -18.88 -16.81 -1.60
CA VAL A 149 -18.04 -15.60 -1.58
C VAL A 149 -16.59 -16.01 -1.83
N VAL A 150 -15.95 -15.36 -2.80
CA VAL A 150 -14.52 -15.53 -3.07
C VAL A 150 -13.78 -14.25 -2.72
N ILE A 151 -12.84 -14.35 -1.79
CA ILE A 151 -11.94 -13.25 -1.43
C ILE A 151 -10.53 -13.71 -1.76
N GLY A 152 -9.72 -12.82 -2.34
CA GLY A 152 -8.36 -13.26 -2.64
C GLY A 152 -7.43 -12.21 -3.20
N ALA A 153 -6.30 -12.73 -3.70
CA ALA A 153 -5.25 -11.93 -4.30
C ALA A 153 -4.63 -12.70 -5.46
N THR A 154 -4.51 -12.05 -6.59
CA THR A 154 -4.02 -12.66 -7.83
C THR A 154 -2.50 -12.92 -7.78
N GLN A 155 -2.00 -13.64 -8.78
CA GLN A 155 -0.58 -13.68 -9.07
C GLN A 155 -0.05 -12.25 -9.28
N GLY A 156 1.07 -11.96 -8.62
CA GLY A 156 1.68 -10.64 -8.66
C GLY A 156 1.01 -9.55 -7.82
N ALA A 157 -0.06 -9.88 -7.07
CA ALA A 157 -0.74 -8.92 -6.20
C ALA A 157 0.23 -8.33 -5.17
N GLY A 158 0.09 -7.04 -4.90
CA GLY A 158 1.00 -6.31 -4.01
C GLY A 158 0.49 -6.08 -2.60
N CYS A 159 -0.64 -6.68 -2.19
CA CYS A 159 -1.18 -6.44 -0.84
C CYS A 159 -2.05 -7.59 -0.34
N PHE A 160 -1.43 -8.65 0.17
CA PHE A 160 -2.13 -9.81 0.73
C PHE A 160 -2.79 -9.51 2.08
N GLY A 161 -2.15 -8.66 2.89
CA GLY A 161 -2.70 -8.25 4.20
C GLY A 161 -4.11 -7.70 4.10
N ALA A 162 -4.37 -6.85 3.10
CA ALA A 162 -5.70 -6.28 2.87
C ALA A 162 -6.73 -7.37 2.51
N ALA A 163 -6.32 -8.40 1.75
CA ALA A 163 -7.21 -9.52 1.41
C ALA A 163 -7.59 -10.33 2.67
N TYR A 164 -6.61 -10.65 3.53
CA TYR A 164 -6.90 -11.35 4.80
C TYR A 164 -7.79 -10.52 5.72
N GLU A 165 -7.49 -9.24 5.88
CA GLU A 165 -8.32 -8.37 6.74
C GLU A 165 -9.75 -8.26 6.22
N PHE A 166 -9.89 -8.12 4.89
CA PHE A 166 -11.21 -8.09 4.26
C PHE A 166 -11.94 -9.43 4.47
N LEU A 167 -11.26 -10.56 4.31
CA LEU A 167 -11.80 -11.90 4.49
C LEU A 167 -12.40 -12.09 5.90
N PHE A 168 -11.63 -11.74 6.93
CA PHE A 168 -12.11 -11.87 8.33
C PHE A 168 -13.24 -10.88 8.62
N ASN A 169 -13.15 -9.67 8.06
CA ASN A 169 -14.21 -8.68 8.16
C ASN A 169 -15.49 -9.19 7.47
N MET A 170 -15.36 -9.77 6.28
CA MET A 170 -16.47 -10.40 5.56
C MET A 170 -17.12 -11.51 6.42
N SER A 171 -16.32 -12.44 6.96
CA SER A 171 -16.82 -13.50 7.84
C SER A 171 -17.62 -12.93 9.02
N TYR A 172 -17.09 -11.87 9.65
CA TYR A 172 -17.80 -11.19 10.75
C TYR A 172 -19.13 -10.58 10.27
N GLN A 173 -19.15 -9.91 9.12
CA GLN A 173 -20.35 -9.26 8.60
C GLN A 173 -21.43 -10.32 8.22
N LEU A 174 -21.01 -11.44 7.64
CA LEU A 174 -21.93 -12.54 7.33
C LEU A 174 -22.62 -13.08 8.60
N LYS A 175 -21.86 -13.23 9.69
CA LYS A 175 -22.42 -13.64 11.00
C LYS A 175 -23.37 -12.58 11.55
N LYS A 176 -22.97 -11.31 11.49
CA LYS A 176 -23.77 -10.19 11.97
C LYS A 176 -25.13 -10.10 11.25
N HIS A 177 -25.13 -10.37 9.96
CA HIS A 177 -26.36 -10.37 9.13
C HIS A 177 -27.09 -11.72 9.16
N LYS A 178 -26.57 -12.72 9.92
CA LYS A 178 -27.17 -14.05 10.06
C LYS A 178 -27.30 -14.79 8.71
N ILE A 179 -26.33 -14.60 7.81
CA ILE A 179 -26.32 -15.22 6.48
C ILE A 179 -25.08 -16.11 6.25
N LYS A 180 -24.27 -16.34 7.28
CA LYS A 180 -23.01 -17.08 7.16
C LYS A 180 -23.19 -18.49 6.57
N ASP A 181 -24.25 -19.19 6.97
CA ASP A 181 -24.53 -20.57 6.51
C ASP A 181 -24.98 -20.63 5.04
N ARG A 182 -25.42 -19.50 4.48
CA ARG A 182 -25.83 -19.38 3.06
C ARG A 182 -24.71 -18.78 2.19
N ALA A 183 -23.59 -18.43 2.79
CA ALA A 183 -22.50 -17.72 2.12
C ALA A 183 -21.14 -18.37 2.47
N PRO A 184 -20.90 -19.58 1.93
CA PRO A 184 -19.59 -20.22 2.14
C PRO A 184 -18.47 -19.32 1.61
N LEU A 185 -17.37 -19.22 2.37
CA LEU A 185 -16.24 -18.36 2.08
C LEU A 185 -15.06 -19.18 1.57
N THR A 186 -14.48 -18.75 0.45
CA THR A 186 -13.22 -19.27 -0.07
C THR A 186 -12.19 -18.15 -0.16
N TYR A 187 -11.00 -18.39 0.33
CA TYR A 187 -9.83 -17.53 0.15
C TYR A 187 -8.94 -18.11 -0.94
N VAL A 188 -8.63 -17.34 -1.97
CA VAL A 188 -7.76 -17.78 -3.06
C VAL A 188 -6.56 -16.85 -3.19
N THR A 189 -5.36 -17.42 -3.26
CA THR A 189 -4.14 -16.60 -3.22
C THR A 189 -2.99 -17.24 -4.00
N SER A 190 -2.18 -16.40 -4.62
CA SER A 190 -0.92 -16.82 -5.25
C SER A 190 0.19 -17.15 -4.24
N GLU A 191 -0.01 -16.83 -2.97
CA GLU A 191 0.97 -17.15 -1.91
C GLU A 191 1.24 -18.66 -1.89
N PRO A 192 2.51 -19.08 -1.74
CA PRO A 192 2.84 -20.52 -1.67
C PRO A 192 2.29 -21.19 -0.41
N PHE A 193 2.04 -20.43 0.64
CA PHE A 193 1.43 -20.87 1.89
C PHE A 193 0.73 -19.67 2.54
N LEU A 194 -0.24 -19.94 3.40
CA LEU A 194 -1.00 -18.89 4.10
C LEU A 194 -0.06 -18.03 4.96
N GLY A 195 -0.15 -16.72 4.80
CA GLY A 195 0.66 -15.81 5.61
C GLY A 195 2.06 -15.56 5.08
N HIS A 196 2.34 -15.89 3.83
CA HIS A 196 3.55 -15.44 3.14
C HIS A 196 3.55 -13.92 3.03
N PHE A 197 2.39 -13.30 2.79
CA PHE A 197 2.12 -11.84 2.75
C PHE A 197 2.96 -11.06 1.72
N GLY A 198 3.70 -11.73 0.84
CA GLY A 198 4.66 -11.05 -0.05
C GLY A 198 5.93 -10.60 0.68
N ILE A 199 6.16 -11.08 1.89
CA ILE A 199 7.33 -10.75 2.73
C ILE A 199 8.12 -12.00 3.16
N GLY A 200 7.86 -13.16 2.56
CA GLY A 200 8.50 -14.42 2.94
C GLY A 200 7.89 -15.08 4.18
N GLY A 201 6.78 -14.55 4.69
CA GLY A 201 6.06 -15.09 5.83
C GLY A 201 6.43 -14.47 7.18
N LEU A 202 5.58 -14.71 8.17
CA LEU A 202 5.78 -14.34 9.57
C LEU A 202 6.03 -15.60 10.40
N PRO A 203 6.81 -15.50 11.47
CA PRO A 203 6.97 -16.64 12.40
C PRO A 203 5.59 -17.17 12.84
N HIS A 204 5.38 -18.47 12.69
CA HIS A 204 4.10 -19.14 13.01
C HIS A 204 2.87 -18.61 12.24
N GLY A 205 3.07 -17.77 11.23
CA GLY A 205 1.98 -17.13 10.48
C GLY A 205 1.04 -18.12 9.80
N GLU A 206 1.63 -19.13 9.15
CA GLU A 206 0.86 -20.15 8.43
C GLU A 206 -0.06 -20.94 9.37
N GLN A 207 0.51 -21.43 10.49
CA GLN A 207 -0.25 -22.20 11.48
C GLN A 207 -1.38 -21.36 12.09
N LEU A 208 -1.07 -20.11 12.42
CA LEU A 208 -2.04 -19.20 13.04
C LEU A 208 -3.20 -18.89 12.09
N LEU A 209 -2.88 -18.56 10.84
CA LEU A 209 -3.92 -18.28 9.83
C LEU A 209 -4.74 -19.53 9.52
N GLY A 210 -4.08 -20.68 9.34
CA GLY A 210 -4.79 -21.96 9.12
C GLY A 210 -5.77 -22.25 10.25
N MET A 211 -5.37 -22.05 11.50
CA MET A 211 -6.25 -22.21 12.65
C MET A 211 -7.46 -21.24 12.59
N PHE A 212 -7.23 -19.97 12.24
CA PHE A 212 -8.31 -18.98 12.13
C PHE A 212 -9.26 -19.30 10.98
N LEU A 213 -8.75 -19.67 9.81
CA LEU A 213 -9.57 -20.05 8.67
C LEU A 213 -10.44 -21.26 9.01
N LYS A 214 -9.86 -22.31 9.62
CA LYS A 214 -10.58 -23.50 10.08
C LYS A 214 -11.69 -23.13 11.08
N LYS A 215 -11.38 -22.29 12.07
CA LYS A 215 -12.35 -21.81 13.08
C LYS A 215 -13.52 -21.06 12.41
N GLU A 216 -13.23 -20.29 11.38
CA GLU A 216 -14.22 -19.51 10.64
C GLU A 216 -14.92 -20.29 9.53
N LYS A 217 -14.57 -21.58 9.33
CA LYS A 217 -15.08 -22.43 8.24
C LYS A 217 -14.83 -21.77 6.88
N ILE A 218 -13.61 -21.32 6.65
CA ILE A 218 -13.16 -20.69 5.40
C ILE A 218 -12.24 -21.67 4.67
N GLU A 219 -12.55 -21.99 3.44
CA GLU A 219 -11.68 -22.78 2.57
C GLU A 219 -10.56 -21.91 2.04
N ALA A 220 -9.40 -22.48 1.77
CA ALA A 220 -8.25 -21.75 1.24
C ALA A 220 -7.61 -22.50 0.08
N VAL A 221 -7.32 -21.79 -0.99
CA VAL A 221 -6.57 -22.27 -2.16
C VAL A 221 -5.33 -21.40 -2.28
N THR A 222 -4.17 -21.99 -1.98
CA THR A 222 -2.86 -21.32 -2.07
C THR A 222 -2.16 -21.72 -3.36
N ASN A 223 -1.08 -21.01 -3.69
CA ASN A 223 -0.29 -21.25 -4.91
C ASN A 223 -1.15 -21.20 -6.18
N ALA A 224 -2.20 -20.38 -6.16
CA ALA A 224 -3.20 -20.31 -7.20
C ALA A 224 -2.82 -19.30 -8.29
N THR A 225 -3.05 -19.68 -9.54
CA THR A 225 -2.95 -18.79 -10.69
C THR A 225 -4.35 -18.63 -11.28
N MET A 226 -4.87 -17.40 -11.27
CA MET A 226 -6.19 -17.11 -11.84
C MET A 226 -6.08 -17.01 -13.35
N GLU A 227 -6.97 -17.70 -14.06
CA GLU A 227 -7.05 -17.70 -15.51
C GLU A 227 -8.00 -16.61 -16.01
N TYR A 228 -9.23 -16.58 -15.47
CA TYR A 228 -10.21 -15.52 -15.76
C TYR A 228 -11.23 -15.43 -14.61
N VAL A 229 -12.01 -14.36 -14.65
CA VAL A 229 -13.18 -14.16 -13.78
C VAL A 229 -14.39 -13.91 -14.68
N ASP A 230 -15.46 -14.65 -14.48
CA ASP A 230 -16.73 -14.38 -15.17
C ASP A 230 -17.79 -13.97 -14.16
N LYS A 231 -19.04 -13.87 -14.57
CA LYS A 231 -20.15 -13.40 -13.72
C LYS A 231 -20.46 -14.33 -12.53
N ASP A 232 -20.04 -15.60 -12.60
CA ASP A 232 -20.41 -16.63 -11.62
C ASP A 232 -19.20 -17.33 -10.98
N HIS A 233 -18.01 -17.27 -11.60
CA HIS A 233 -16.84 -18.07 -11.18
C HIS A 233 -15.51 -17.30 -11.29
N VAL A 234 -14.59 -17.65 -10.39
CA VAL A 234 -13.15 -17.41 -10.57
C VAL A 234 -12.56 -18.74 -11.06
N LYS A 235 -11.98 -18.74 -12.24
CA LYS A 235 -11.35 -19.92 -12.84
C LYS A 235 -9.84 -19.88 -12.60
N LEU A 236 -9.28 -21.01 -12.19
CA LEU A 236 -7.84 -21.20 -12.01
C LEU A 236 -7.26 -22.00 -13.16
N THR A 237 -5.96 -21.83 -13.41
CA THR A 237 -5.25 -22.51 -14.52
C THR A 237 -5.16 -24.02 -14.36
N ASP A 238 -5.37 -24.55 -13.15
CA ASP A 238 -5.40 -26.00 -12.89
C ASP A 238 -6.78 -26.64 -13.18
N GLY A 239 -7.73 -25.83 -13.66
CA GLY A 239 -9.09 -26.26 -13.95
C GLY A 239 -10.10 -26.04 -12.83
N THR A 240 -9.66 -25.63 -11.64
CA THR A 240 -10.56 -25.36 -10.50
C THR A 240 -11.48 -24.18 -10.81
N GLU A 241 -12.75 -24.32 -10.52
CA GLU A 241 -13.74 -23.24 -10.62
C GLU A 241 -14.29 -22.93 -9.22
N LEU A 242 -14.17 -21.66 -8.82
CA LEU A 242 -14.63 -21.17 -7.52
C LEU A 242 -15.89 -20.33 -7.73
N PRO A 243 -17.07 -20.88 -7.43
CA PRO A 243 -18.32 -20.14 -7.64
C PRO A 243 -18.45 -18.97 -6.65
N TYR A 244 -19.07 -17.88 -7.09
CA TYR A 244 -19.32 -16.73 -6.21
C TYR A 244 -20.59 -15.96 -6.57
N ALA A 245 -21.18 -15.35 -5.56
CA ALA A 245 -22.21 -14.31 -5.67
C ALA A 245 -21.65 -12.95 -5.22
N TYR A 246 -20.47 -12.97 -4.57
CA TYR A 246 -19.70 -11.76 -4.23
C TYR A 246 -18.22 -12.12 -4.25
N SER A 247 -17.43 -11.33 -4.93
CA SER A 247 -15.97 -11.50 -4.91
C SER A 247 -15.28 -10.20 -4.50
N MET A 248 -14.10 -10.31 -3.87
CA MET A 248 -13.19 -9.18 -3.68
C MET A 248 -11.78 -9.69 -3.91
N ILE A 249 -11.15 -9.20 -4.95
CA ILE A 249 -9.84 -9.70 -5.39
C ILE A 249 -8.85 -8.54 -5.49
N ILE A 250 -7.71 -8.67 -4.82
CA ILE A 250 -6.61 -7.70 -4.92
C ILE A 250 -5.84 -7.98 -6.22
N PRO A 251 -5.77 -7.00 -7.14
CA PRO A 251 -5.10 -7.18 -8.43
C PRO A 251 -3.58 -6.99 -8.30
N PRO A 252 -2.83 -7.30 -9.35
CA PRO A 252 -1.44 -6.88 -9.43
C PRO A 252 -1.36 -5.36 -9.60
N PHE A 253 -0.27 -4.79 -9.13
CA PHE A 253 0.02 -3.37 -9.28
C PHE A 253 1.11 -3.18 -10.33
N VAL A 254 1.08 -2.04 -11.00
CA VAL A 254 2.13 -1.58 -11.92
C VAL A 254 2.41 -0.10 -11.65
N GLY A 255 3.57 0.36 -12.04
CA GLY A 255 3.94 1.78 -11.93
C GLY A 255 3.18 2.65 -12.93
N GLN A 256 3.44 3.94 -12.90
CA GLN A 256 2.81 4.89 -13.83
C GLN A 256 3.46 4.75 -15.22
N ASP A 257 2.65 4.85 -16.26
CA ASP A 257 3.14 4.60 -17.63
C ASP A 257 4.23 5.59 -18.07
N PHE A 258 4.11 6.86 -17.69
CA PHE A 258 5.11 7.86 -18.08
C PHE A 258 6.52 7.54 -17.54
N LEU A 259 6.62 6.73 -16.47
CA LEU A 259 7.92 6.32 -15.93
C LEU A 259 8.66 5.34 -16.83
N LYS A 260 7.95 4.57 -17.66
CA LYS A 260 8.56 3.58 -18.57
C LYS A 260 9.50 4.23 -19.59
N SER A 261 9.19 5.45 -20.03
CA SER A 261 9.99 6.18 -21.01
C SER A 261 11.24 6.85 -20.42
N THR A 262 11.42 6.82 -19.11
CA THR A 262 12.53 7.54 -18.44
C THR A 262 13.88 6.80 -18.48
N GLY A 263 13.88 5.52 -18.83
CA GLY A 263 15.07 4.66 -18.74
C GLY A 263 15.41 4.18 -17.35
N MET A 264 14.71 4.67 -16.31
CA MET A 264 14.93 4.30 -14.91
C MET A 264 13.99 3.17 -14.43
N ALA A 265 12.91 2.94 -15.16
CA ALA A 265 11.88 1.99 -14.76
C ALA A 265 12.11 0.59 -15.33
N ASP A 266 11.57 -0.42 -14.67
CA ASP A 266 11.45 -1.77 -15.19
C ASP A 266 10.23 -1.86 -16.16
N ASP A 267 10.00 -3.05 -16.73
CA ASP A 267 8.89 -3.29 -17.68
C ASP A 267 7.51 -3.06 -17.04
N LYS A 268 7.42 -3.16 -15.71
CA LYS A 268 6.18 -2.91 -14.95
C LYS A 268 6.01 -1.44 -14.58
N GLY A 269 7.01 -0.59 -14.87
CA GLY A 269 6.97 0.84 -14.56
C GLY A 269 7.43 1.18 -13.14
N TYR A 270 8.09 0.26 -12.44
CA TYR A 270 8.70 0.53 -11.12
C TYR A 270 10.13 1.06 -11.32
N ILE A 271 10.49 2.08 -10.58
CA ILE A 271 11.82 2.70 -10.65
C ILE A 271 12.84 1.83 -9.91
N LYS A 272 13.91 1.44 -10.58
CA LYS A 272 15.01 0.69 -9.98
C LYS A 272 15.73 1.57 -8.97
N VAL A 273 15.99 1.03 -7.78
CA VAL A 273 16.64 1.76 -6.67
C VAL A 273 17.70 0.91 -5.98
N LEU A 274 18.66 1.60 -5.38
CA LEU A 274 19.60 1.06 -4.41
C LEU A 274 18.97 1.02 -3.01
N ASP A 275 19.66 0.50 -2.01
CA ASP A 275 19.19 0.48 -0.61
C ASP A 275 19.10 1.88 0.01
N THR A 276 19.73 2.85 -0.62
CA THR A 276 19.62 4.29 -0.31
C THR A 276 18.36 4.92 -0.90
N TYR A 277 17.62 4.16 -1.71
CA TYR A 277 16.46 4.57 -2.52
C TYR A 277 16.82 5.56 -3.65
N GLN A 278 18.10 5.78 -3.93
CA GLN A 278 18.58 6.46 -5.15
C GLN A 278 18.40 5.54 -6.37
N THR A 279 18.20 6.15 -7.54
CA THR A 279 18.31 5.39 -8.79
C THR A 279 19.79 5.08 -9.09
N PRO A 280 20.09 3.91 -9.66
CA PRO A 280 21.50 3.60 -9.99
C PRO A 280 22.15 4.56 -10.99
N GLN A 281 21.34 5.16 -11.88
CA GLN A 281 21.83 6.01 -12.98
C GLN A 281 22.00 7.48 -12.58
N TYR A 282 21.20 7.98 -11.62
CA TYR A 282 21.17 9.41 -11.27
C TYR A 282 21.21 9.57 -9.75
N SER A 283 22.29 10.14 -9.27
CA SER A 283 22.55 10.31 -7.81
C SER A 283 21.60 11.32 -7.13
N ASN A 284 20.88 12.12 -7.92
CA ASN A 284 19.94 13.13 -7.42
C ASN A 284 18.46 12.73 -7.61
N ILE A 285 18.20 11.48 -8.05
CA ILE A 285 16.82 10.98 -8.25
C ILE A 285 16.58 9.78 -7.33
N TYR A 286 15.50 9.85 -6.56
CA TYR A 286 15.09 8.87 -5.56
C TYR A 286 13.70 8.33 -5.91
N ALA A 287 13.40 7.09 -5.52
CA ALA A 287 12.03 6.57 -5.60
C ALA A 287 11.66 5.82 -4.33
N VAL A 288 10.42 6.01 -3.87
CA VAL A 288 9.97 5.46 -2.59
C VAL A 288 8.55 4.88 -2.70
N GLY A 289 8.24 3.98 -1.78
CA GLY A 289 6.94 3.33 -1.72
C GLY A 289 6.73 2.37 -2.89
N ILE A 290 5.47 2.25 -3.32
CA ILE A 290 5.13 1.25 -4.36
C ILE A 290 5.80 1.58 -5.71
N ALA A 291 6.11 2.85 -5.95
CA ALA A 291 6.80 3.26 -7.18
C ALA A 291 8.21 2.66 -7.32
N ALA A 292 8.88 2.31 -6.22
CA ALA A 292 10.23 1.77 -6.23
C ALA A 292 10.23 0.25 -6.48
N ALA A 293 11.12 -0.23 -7.33
CA ALA A 293 11.44 -1.66 -7.44
C ALA A 293 12.45 -2.00 -6.32
N VAL A 294 12.09 -2.95 -5.48
CA VAL A 294 12.96 -3.41 -4.39
C VAL A 294 13.24 -4.91 -4.56
N ASP A 295 14.43 -5.33 -4.23
CA ASP A 295 14.82 -6.74 -4.26
C ASP A 295 14.36 -7.46 -2.99
N VAL A 296 14.08 -8.74 -3.13
CA VAL A 296 13.69 -9.61 -2.02
C VAL A 296 14.44 -10.94 -2.11
N PRO A 297 14.79 -11.54 -0.97
CA PRO A 297 15.59 -12.77 -0.96
C PRO A 297 14.77 -14.06 -1.15
N TRP A 298 13.55 -13.99 -1.64
CA TRP A 298 12.70 -15.17 -1.86
C TRP A 298 12.16 -15.22 -3.28
N GLN A 299 11.89 -16.43 -3.75
CA GLN A 299 11.21 -16.71 -5.01
C GLN A 299 10.03 -17.63 -4.75
N THR A 300 8.98 -17.50 -5.55
CA THR A 300 7.76 -18.30 -5.42
C THR A 300 7.37 -18.89 -6.78
N ALA A 301 6.78 -20.09 -6.77
CA ALA A 301 6.36 -20.76 -8.01
C ALA A 301 5.32 -19.93 -8.78
N VAL A 302 4.35 -19.38 -8.08
CA VAL A 302 3.41 -18.37 -8.63
C VAL A 302 3.89 -17.00 -8.15
N PRO A 303 4.01 -16.02 -9.04
CA PRO A 303 4.52 -14.69 -8.65
C PRO A 303 3.71 -14.04 -7.53
N VAL A 304 4.41 -13.54 -6.52
CA VAL A 304 3.86 -12.83 -5.37
C VAL A 304 4.45 -11.41 -5.35
N GLY A 305 3.62 -10.40 -5.30
CA GLY A 305 4.08 -9.02 -5.22
C GLY A 305 4.57 -8.63 -3.83
N ILE A 306 5.24 -7.49 -3.74
CA ILE A 306 5.85 -6.98 -2.50
C ILE A 306 4.98 -5.86 -1.92
N PRO A 307 4.56 -5.94 -0.66
CA PRO A 307 3.66 -4.95 -0.06
C PRO A 307 4.40 -3.70 0.45
N LYS A 308 4.74 -2.78 -0.43
CA LYS A 308 5.38 -1.50 -0.11
C LYS A 308 4.33 -0.46 0.28
N THR A 309 3.45 -0.80 1.26
CA THR A 309 2.34 0.05 1.69
C THR A 309 2.69 0.81 2.98
N GLY A 310 1.93 1.83 3.33
CA GLY A 310 1.97 2.54 4.61
C GLY A 310 3.35 2.65 5.27
N PHE A 311 3.57 1.86 6.32
CA PHE A 311 4.78 1.91 7.13
C PHE A 311 6.07 1.68 6.33
N PRO A 312 6.19 0.63 5.47
CA PRO A 312 7.39 0.50 4.63
C PRO A 312 7.66 1.75 3.78
N THR A 313 6.61 2.32 3.20
CA THR A 313 6.74 3.54 2.39
C THR A 313 7.29 4.72 3.21
N GLU A 314 6.81 4.90 4.45
CA GLU A 314 7.33 5.97 5.33
C GLU A 314 8.81 5.75 5.62
N GLN A 315 9.24 4.51 5.92
CA GLN A 315 10.65 4.22 6.19
C GLN A 315 11.52 4.52 4.97
N MET A 316 11.10 4.11 3.78
CA MET A 316 11.80 4.41 2.52
C MET A 316 11.91 5.93 2.31
N ALA A 317 10.83 6.66 2.55
CA ALA A 317 10.78 8.12 2.40
C ALA A 317 11.75 8.83 3.37
N HIS A 318 11.87 8.34 4.61
CA HIS A 318 12.82 8.90 5.59
C HIS A 318 14.27 8.68 5.14
N VAL A 319 14.60 7.50 4.63
CA VAL A 319 15.95 7.21 4.13
C VAL A 319 16.28 8.16 2.95
N ALA A 320 15.36 8.25 1.98
CA ALA A 320 15.54 9.13 0.82
C ALA A 320 15.71 10.60 1.25
N ALA A 321 14.85 11.06 2.19
CA ALA A 321 14.91 12.45 2.70
C ALA A 321 16.26 12.74 3.36
N LYS A 322 16.73 11.87 4.25
CA LYS A 322 18.03 12.03 4.92
C LYS A 322 19.18 12.09 3.91
N ASN A 323 19.17 11.21 2.92
CA ASN A 323 20.20 11.18 1.89
C ASN A 323 20.20 12.45 1.04
N ILE A 324 19.02 12.99 0.69
CA ILE A 324 18.92 14.29 -0.01
C ILE A 324 19.48 15.42 0.88
N VAL A 325 19.12 15.42 2.16
CA VAL A 325 19.61 16.42 3.13
C VAL A 325 21.14 16.36 3.23
N SER A 326 21.71 15.16 3.35
CA SER A 326 23.18 14.96 3.40
C SER A 326 23.84 15.50 2.13
N GLN A 327 23.31 15.18 0.95
CA GLN A 327 23.87 15.68 -0.32
C GLN A 327 23.80 17.21 -0.42
N ILE A 328 22.70 17.83 0.01
CA ILE A 328 22.56 19.30 -0.01
C ILE A 328 23.57 19.95 0.93
N ARG A 329 23.89 19.30 2.06
CA ARG A 329 24.93 19.73 3.00
C ARG A 329 26.37 19.43 2.53
N GLY A 330 26.53 18.76 1.38
CA GLY A 330 27.84 18.37 0.84
C GLY A 330 28.39 17.09 1.47
N GLU A 331 27.56 16.31 2.10
CA GLU A 331 27.92 15.03 2.75
C GLU A 331 27.58 13.86 1.80
N VAL A 332 28.22 12.73 2.02
CA VAL A 332 27.95 11.50 1.26
C VAL A 332 26.67 10.83 1.82
N PRO A 333 25.72 10.45 0.98
CA PRO A 333 24.55 9.68 1.43
C PRO A 333 24.99 8.36 2.06
N GLN A 334 24.61 8.12 3.31
CA GLN A 334 24.96 6.91 4.06
C GLN A 334 23.76 6.17 4.63
N ASP A 335 22.61 6.83 4.68
CA ASP A 335 21.39 6.16 5.15
C ASP A 335 20.96 5.12 4.12
N HIS A 336 20.79 3.91 4.58
CA HIS A 336 20.31 2.78 3.74
C HIS A 336 19.41 1.89 4.55
N LYS A 337 18.50 1.21 3.88
CA LYS A 337 17.60 0.26 4.55
C LYS A 337 17.06 -0.73 3.52
N GLU A 338 17.53 -1.96 3.61
CA GLU A 338 16.99 -3.04 2.79
C GLU A 338 15.52 -3.27 3.13
N PHE A 339 14.74 -3.70 2.17
CA PHE A 339 13.32 -4.01 2.40
C PHE A 339 13.16 -5.14 3.44
N ALA A 340 14.08 -6.08 3.45
CA ALA A 340 14.10 -7.16 4.44
C ALA A 340 14.23 -6.63 5.89
N ASP A 341 14.98 -5.55 6.09
CA ASP A 341 15.14 -4.91 7.42
C ASP A 341 13.84 -4.22 7.86
N ILE A 342 13.13 -3.59 6.93
CA ILE A 342 11.81 -2.98 7.20
C ILE A 342 10.82 -4.05 7.65
N LYS A 343 10.86 -5.22 7.03
CA LYS A 343 10.08 -6.39 7.44
C LYS A 343 10.39 -6.78 8.89
N GLY A 344 11.68 -6.83 9.25
CA GLY A 344 12.11 -7.15 10.61
C GLY A 344 11.51 -6.20 11.64
N ASP A 345 11.54 -4.91 11.38
CA ASP A 345 10.94 -3.88 12.24
C ASP A 345 9.42 -4.05 12.36
N LEU A 346 8.75 -4.37 11.27
CA LEU A 346 7.31 -4.60 11.24
C LEU A 346 6.93 -5.83 12.10
N CYS A 347 7.71 -6.91 11.96
CA CYS A 347 7.44 -8.17 12.66
C CYS A 347 7.79 -8.11 14.16
N ASN A 348 8.88 -7.43 14.50
CA ASN A 348 9.42 -7.39 15.87
C ASN A 348 8.77 -6.30 16.73
N GLY A 349 7.93 -5.45 16.15
CA GLY A 349 7.28 -4.36 16.89
C GLY A 349 8.27 -3.36 17.45
N ARG A 350 9.45 -3.23 16.85
CA ARG A 350 10.47 -2.27 17.27
C ARG A 350 10.04 -0.84 16.94
N ARG A 351 9.13 -0.33 17.75
CA ARG A 351 9.07 1.10 17.95
C ARG A 351 10.04 1.43 19.07
N UNK A 352 10.85 1.82 18.81
CA UNK A 352 11.81 2.09 19.54
C UNK A 352 11.61 2.97 20.56
N GLN A 353 10.91 2.80 21.26
CA GLN A 353 11.03 3.43 22.56
C GLN A 353 11.85 2.52 23.43
N ARG A 354 13.04 2.97 23.79
CA ARG A 354 13.75 2.46 24.94
C ARG A 354 12.84 2.68 26.16
N CYS A 355 12.04 1.70 26.47
CA CYS A 355 11.40 1.59 27.76
C CYS A 355 12.16 0.51 28.53
N ASP A 356 13.13 0.96 29.30
CA ASP A 356 13.87 0.11 30.26
C ASP A 356 12.96 -0.23 31.44
N ASP A 357 11.78 -0.82 31.20
CA ASP A 357 10.93 -1.36 32.25
C ASP A 357 10.82 -2.88 32.08
N PRO A 358 11.51 -3.65 32.91
CA PRO A 358 11.49 -5.10 32.82
C PRO A 358 10.15 -5.77 33.20
N ARG A 359 9.13 -5.00 33.52
CA ARG A 359 7.83 -5.52 33.99
C ARG A 359 6.75 -5.60 32.90
N ARG A 360 7.07 -5.27 31.64
CA ARG A 360 6.14 -5.38 30.51
C ARG A 360 6.55 -6.47 29.50
N GLN A 361 6.62 -7.69 29.98
CA GLN A 361 6.63 -8.86 29.08
C GLN A 361 5.15 -9.22 28.83
N ASP A 362 4.67 -8.97 27.66
CA ASP A 362 3.48 -9.49 26.99
C ASP A 362 2.81 -8.43 26.11
N VAL A 363 3.53 -8.04 25.06
CA VAL A 363 2.90 -7.24 24.00
C VAL A 363 3.03 -8.02 22.68
N ALA A 364 1.97 -8.76 22.34
CA ALA A 364 1.85 -9.34 21.02
C ALA A 364 1.90 -8.23 19.97
N THR A 365 2.64 -8.47 18.90
CA THR A 365 2.81 -7.54 17.78
C THR A 365 1.47 -7.10 17.19
N PRO A 366 1.31 -5.86 16.76
CA PRO A 366 0.08 -5.38 16.13
C PRO A 366 -0.49 -6.27 15.02
N UNK A 367 0.32 -6.81 14.47
CA UNK A 367 -0.05 -7.66 13.44
C UNK A 367 -0.68 -8.89 13.88
N ALA A 368 -0.22 -9.36 14.74
CA ALA A 368 -0.84 -10.56 15.29
C ALA A 368 -2.18 -10.26 15.98
N ARG A 369 -2.36 -9.06 16.48
CA ARG A 369 -3.62 -8.64 17.12
C ARG A 369 -4.72 -8.30 16.11
N SER A 370 -4.37 -7.89 14.89
CA SER A 370 -5.35 -7.56 13.84
C SER A 370 -5.93 -8.79 13.15
N LEU A 371 -5.23 -9.92 13.18
CA LEU A 371 -5.63 -11.16 12.50
C LEU A 371 -6.63 -12.02 13.29
N GLY A 372 -6.96 -11.66 14.51
CA GLY A 372 -7.94 -12.39 15.31
C GLY A 372 -9.40 -12.02 14.95
N PRO A 373 -10.34 -12.96 15.02
CA PRO A 373 -11.75 -12.70 14.72
C PRO A 373 -12.43 -11.89 15.83
N ARG A 374 -12.06 -10.63 15.97
CA ARG A 374 -12.71 -9.74 16.94
C ARG A 374 -13.82 -8.95 16.27
N SER A 375 -14.96 -9.01 16.90
CA SER A 375 -16.26 -8.53 16.41
C SER A 375 -16.44 -7.02 16.46
N THR A 376 -15.49 -6.30 17.04
CA THR A 376 -15.57 -4.86 17.18
C THR A 376 -14.25 -4.25 16.71
N GLU A 377 -14.35 -3.14 16.02
CA GLU A 377 -13.24 -2.22 15.89
C GLU A 377 -12.66 -2.08 17.30
N SER A 378 -11.50 -2.65 17.52
CA SER A 378 -10.90 -2.48 18.82
C SER A 378 -10.72 -0.97 19.03
N ARG A 379 -10.97 -0.46 20.20
CA ARG A 379 -10.71 0.95 20.54
C ARG A 379 -9.26 1.32 20.18
N HIS A 380 -8.38 0.33 20.12
CA HIS A 380 -6.99 0.46 19.71
C HIS A 380 -6.83 0.78 18.22
N GLU A 381 -7.54 0.09 17.32
CA GLU A 381 -7.46 0.33 15.86
C GLU A 381 -8.01 1.71 15.51
N GLY A 382 -9.10 2.10 16.15
CA GLY A 382 -9.64 3.44 16.01
C GLY A 382 -8.61 4.51 16.38
N ARG A 383 -7.94 4.32 17.53
CA ARG A 383 -6.89 5.24 18.00
C ARG A 383 -5.66 5.27 17.07
N ILE A 384 -5.21 4.11 16.62
CA ILE A 384 -4.06 4.03 15.69
C ILE A 384 -4.37 4.81 14.40
N ARG A 385 -5.54 4.58 13.81
CA ARG A 385 -5.97 5.34 12.63
C ARG A 385 -6.02 6.84 12.89
N GLU A 386 -6.66 7.24 13.98
CA GLU A 386 -6.78 8.67 14.35
C GLU A 386 -5.42 9.32 14.53
N VAL A 387 -4.50 8.64 15.20
CA VAL A 387 -3.13 9.11 15.39
C VAL A 387 -2.40 9.22 14.04
N LEU A 388 -2.50 8.20 13.20
CA LEU A 388 -1.82 8.21 11.89
C LEU A 388 -2.40 9.28 10.95
N LEU A 389 -3.72 9.43 10.90
CA LEU A 389 -4.36 10.50 10.11
C LEU A 389 -4.00 11.89 10.66
N TRP A 390 -3.99 12.04 11.98
CA TRP A 390 -3.58 13.30 12.63
C TRP A 390 -2.11 13.60 12.33
N LYS A 391 -1.23 12.60 12.46
CA LYS A 391 0.19 12.68 12.12
C LYS A 391 0.39 13.19 10.70
N MET A 392 -0.23 12.53 9.72
CA MET A 392 -0.12 12.91 8.30
C MET A 392 -0.73 14.28 8.01
N LYS A 393 -1.92 14.56 8.56
CA LYS A 393 -2.63 15.84 8.37
C LYS A 393 -1.89 17.02 8.98
N LYS A 394 -1.14 16.81 10.05
CA LYS A 394 -0.38 17.86 10.72
C LYS A 394 1.08 17.96 10.25
N GLY A 395 1.52 17.01 9.44
CA GLY A 395 2.91 16.97 8.95
C GLY A 395 3.91 16.53 10.02
N HIS A 396 3.48 15.79 11.04
CA HIS A 396 4.38 15.29 12.09
C HIS A 396 5.09 14.01 11.61
N VAL A 397 5.79 14.10 10.49
CA VAL A 397 6.43 12.94 9.84
C VAL A 397 7.55 12.30 10.67
N GLY A 398 8.18 13.07 11.57
CA GLY A 398 9.22 12.57 12.46
C GLY A 398 8.74 11.73 13.64
N LEU A 399 7.41 11.65 13.86
CA LEU A 399 6.86 10.83 14.95
C LEU A 399 6.72 9.38 14.51
N PRO A 400 6.98 8.42 15.41
CA PRO A 400 6.85 7.00 15.08
C PRO A 400 5.38 6.57 14.81
#